data_53237ff528f01f03e54f5d47f11bcfe2
#
_entry.id   53237ff528f01f03e54f5d47f11bcfe2
#
_cell.length_a   1.000
_cell.length_b   1.000
_cell.length_c   1.000
_cell.angle_alpha   90.00
_cell.angle_beta   90.00
_cell.angle_gamma   90.00
#
_symmetry.space_group_name_H-M   'P 1'
#
loop_
_entity.id
_entity.type
_entity.pdbx_description
1 polymer ?
#
loop_
_entity_poly.entity_id
_entity_poly.type
_entity_poly.pdbx_seq_one_letter_code
_entity_poly.pdbx_strand_id
1 'polypeptide(L)'
;MSTKNMETTSIMSEQTGLMDETIASKASNPSSIRNISSTELVREINIGWNLGNTLDATGGSGLSSETSWGNPKTNKEMIDKVKAGGFNTLRVPTTWENHLGPGPDYTIDASWLNRVMEVVDYGIQNNMFVILNLHHEEWHFPSYANEAAATSILTKVWAQIAEKFKNYDEHLIFEGLNEPRQKGTADEWNGGNKEGQEVVNRFNAAFINTIRNSGGNNPLRHLMIPPYAATSATNAWDNFVIPTDNKIIVSIHAYTPYDFALNTSGTSEWRSDNQTDTGAITYLMDSIDRYFISKGYPVIIGEFGAMNKYNLKQRADWAYYYVKSAKVKGIPCFWWDNGAVSGSGELFGLLDRTNYSFYYPDIVNAMMNGIQ
;
A
#
# COMPACT_ATOMS: atom_id res chain seq x y z
N MET A 1 -47.51 58.50 -57.23
CA MET A 1 -47.65 57.18 -57.89
C MET A 1 -46.47 56.30 -57.41
N SER A 2 -46.79 55.17 -56.94
CA SER A 2 -45.98 54.01 -56.69
C SER A 2 -45.17 53.98 -55.42
N THR A 3 -45.70 53.28 -54.46
CA THR A 3 -45.17 52.71 -53.27
C THR A 3 -44.13 51.63 -53.59
N LYS A 4 -42.96 51.61 -52.86
CA LYS A 4 -42.15 50.43 -52.79
C LYS A 4 -41.72 50.21 -51.31
N ASN A 5 -42.05 49.02 -50.85
CA ASN A 5 -41.79 48.43 -49.54
C ASN A 5 -40.30 48.42 -49.22
N MET A 6 -39.98 48.78 -47.99
CA MET A 6 -38.70 48.50 -47.35
C MET A 6 -38.84 47.18 -46.60
N GLU A 7 -38.10 46.19 -46.99
CA GLU A 7 -37.84 44.96 -46.18
C GLU A 7 -36.73 45.23 -45.21
N THR A 8 -37.03 45.02 -43.96
CA THR A 8 -36.08 45.09 -42.86
C THR A 8 -35.39 43.70 -42.70
N THR A 9 -34.13 43.64 -43.04
CA THR A 9 -33.27 42.45 -42.77
C THR A 9 -32.79 42.47 -41.30
N SER A 10 -33.29 41.52 -40.54
CA SER A 10 -32.86 41.26 -39.20
C SER A 10 -31.51 40.53 -39.21
N ILE A 11 -30.49 41.15 -38.60
CA ILE A 11 -29.20 40.52 -38.37
C ILE A 11 -29.30 39.68 -37.07
N MET A 12 -29.32 38.36 -37.21
CA MET A 12 -29.15 37.43 -36.08
C MET A 12 -27.67 37.40 -35.67
N SER A 13 -27.41 37.89 -34.48
CA SER A 13 -26.12 37.66 -33.79
C SER A 13 -26.09 36.24 -33.30
N GLU A 14 -25.21 35.42 -33.85
CA GLU A 14 -24.83 34.13 -33.27
C GLU A 14 -24.02 34.35 -31.96
N GLN A 15 -24.66 34.08 -30.86
CA GLN A 15 -23.95 33.86 -29.59
C GLN A 15 -23.42 32.43 -29.61
N THR A 16 -22.10 32.27 -29.79
CA THR A 16 -21.37 31.05 -29.47
C THR A 16 -21.35 30.89 -27.96
N GLY A 17 -22.25 30.05 -27.47
CA GLY A 17 -22.20 29.54 -26.09
C GLY A 17 -21.03 28.61 -25.96
N LEU A 18 -20.01 29.04 -25.21
CA LEU A 18 -19.02 28.15 -24.64
C LEU A 18 -19.75 27.19 -23.65
N MET A 19 -19.93 25.97 -24.08
CA MET A 19 -20.31 24.88 -23.15
C MET A 19 -19.14 24.63 -22.23
N ASP A 20 -19.32 25.02 -20.98
CA ASP A 20 -18.51 24.59 -19.86
C ASP A 20 -18.77 23.06 -19.68
N GLU A 21 -17.91 22.24 -20.26
CA GLU A 21 -17.91 20.81 -19.98
C GLU A 21 -17.41 20.62 -18.55
N THR A 22 -18.30 20.77 -17.60
CA THR A 22 -18.17 20.18 -16.29
C THR A 22 -18.02 18.68 -16.48
N ILE A 23 -16.79 18.17 -16.30
CA ILE A 23 -16.50 16.75 -16.17
C ILE A 23 -17.25 16.27 -14.92
N ALA A 24 -18.51 15.91 -15.10
CA ALA A 24 -19.24 15.13 -14.13
C ALA A 24 -18.52 13.79 -14.04
N SER A 25 -17.76 13.57 -12.96
CA SER A 25 -17.28 12.26 -12.62
C SER A 25 -18.46 11.31 -12.67
N LYS A 26 -18.44 10.33 -13.57
CA LYS A 26 -19.40 9.24 -13.55
C LYS A 26 -19.28 8.59 -12.17
N ALA A 27 -20.22 8.89 -11.30
CA ALA A 27 -20.46 8.09 -10.12
C ALA A 27 -20.74 6.67 -10.64
N SER A 28 -19.75 5.79 -10.55
CA SER A 28 -19.96 4.36 -10.78
C SER A 28 -21.06 3.94 -9.82
N ASN A 29 -22.08 3.24 -10.30
CA ASN A 29 -23.03 2.56 -9.44
C ASN A 29 -22.21 1.80 -8.38
N PRO A 30 -22.60 1.85 -7.08
CA PRO A 30 -21.88 1.15 -6.06
C PRO A 30 -21.79 -0.32 -6.48
N SER A 31 -20.57 -0.79 -6.80
CA SER A 31 -20.35 -2.19 -7.10
C SER A 31 -20.57 -2.96 -5.82
N SER A 32 -21.36 -4.04 -5.88
CA SER A 32 -21.58 -4.86 -4.70
C SER A 32 -20.29 -5.60 -4.36
N ILE A 33 -19.79 -5.42 -3.14
CA ILE A 33 -18.65 -6.18 -2.63
C ILE A 33 -19.00 -7.67 -2.52
N ARG A 34 -18.10 -8.55 -2.97
CA ARG A 34 -18.27 -9.99 -2.81
C ARG A 34 -18.12 -10.39 -1.33
N ASN A 35 -19.02 -11.25 -0.86
CA ASN A 35 -18.91 -11.78 0.51
C ASN A 35 -18.06 -13.06 0.52
N ILE A 36 -16.77 -12.93 0.22
CA ILE A 36 -15.77 -14.01 0.25
C ILE A 36 -14.83 -13.84 1.44
N SER A 37 -14.19 -14.91 1.89
CA SER A 37 -13.17 -14.83 2.94
C SER A 37 -11.87 -14.18 2.43
N SER A 38 -11.03 -13.68 3.34
CA SER A 38 -9.71 -13.17 2.99
C SER A 38 -8.81 -14.28 2.43
N THR A 39 -9.00 -15.53 2.83
CA THR A 39 -8.28 -16.67 2.23
C THR A 39 -8.64 -16.87 0.76
N GLU A 40 -9.91 -16.68 0.40
CA GLU A 40 -10.34 -16.73 -1.00
C GLU A 40 -9.79 -15.53 -1.79
N LEU A 41 -9.88 -14.31 -1.24
CA LEU A 41 -9.36 -13.10 -1.89
C LEU A 41 -7.86 -13.18 -2.14
N VAL A 42 -7.07 -13.60 -1.14
CA VAL A 42 -5.60 -13.63 -1.24
C VAL A 42 -5.13 -14.62 -2.32
N ARG A 43 -5.91 -15.66 -2.64
CA ARG A 43 -5.61 -16.58 -3.76
C ARG A 43 -5.70 -15.91 -5.14
N GLU A 44 -6.43 -14.80 -5.25
CA GLU A 44 -6.55 -14.02 -6.48
C GLU A 44 -5.41 -12.99 -6.61
N ILE A 45 -4.72 -12.69 -5.51
CA ILE A 45 -3.55 -11.80 -5.47
C ILE A 45 -2.31 -12.61 -5.83
N ASN A 46 -1.63 -12.21 -6.90
CA ASN A 46 -0.43 -12.91 -7.36
C ASN A 46 0.85 -12.25 -6.86
N ILE A 47 1.02 -10.99 -7.19
CA ILE A 47 2.19 -10.20 -6.84
C ILE A 47 1.82 -8.72 -6.85
N GLY A 48 2.41 -7.95 -5.93
CA GLY A 48 2.14 -6.52 -5.79
C GLY A 48 3.38 -5.64 -5.98
N TRP A 49 3.10 -4.39 -6.21
CA TRP A 49 4.07 -3.31 -6.31
C TRP A 49 3.69 -2.17 -5.37
N ASN A 50 4.66 -1.65 -4.62
CA ASN A 50 4.48 -0.50 -3.75
C ASN A 50 4.81 0.80 -4.48
N LEU A 51 3.89 1.76 -4.43
CA LEU A 51 4.13 3.15 -4.82
C LEU A 51 4.87 3.88 -3.68
N GLY A 52 6.10 3.45 -3.38
CA GLY A 52 6.87 3.98 -2.25
C GLY A 52 7.48 5.35 -2.52
N ASN A 53 7.76 6.07 -1.43
CA ASN A 53 8.34 7.42 -1.42
C ASN A 53 7.53 8.44 -2.24
N THR A 54 6.22 8.35 -2.17
CA THR A 54 5.30 9.20 -2.95
C THR A 54 4.24 9.79 -2.01
N LEU A 55 3.06 9.17 -1.89
CA LEU A 55 2.04 9.66 -0.95
C LEU A 55 2.40 9.38 0.52
N ASP A 56 3.39 8.56 0.78
CA ASP A 56 3.98 8.31 2.10
C ASP A 56 5.04 9.36 2.49
N ALA A 57 5.47 10.23 1.57
CA ALA A 57 6.47 11.25 1.83
C ALA A 57 5.99 12.29 2.86
N THR A 58 6.84 12.59 3.85
CA THR A 58 6.51 13.45 5.00
C THR A 58 6.95 14.91 4.84
N GLY A 59 7.64 15.23 3.74
CA GLY A 59 8.07 16.60 3.43
C GLY A 59 6.99 17.41 2.73
N GLY A 60 7.28 18.69 2.48
CA GLY A 60 6.37 19.57 1.76
C GLY A 60 5.11 19.97 2.56
N SER A 61 4.10 20.46 1.85
CA SER A 61 2.80 20.81 2.42
C SER A 61 1.69 20.62 1.38
N GLY A 62 0.49 20.23 1.81
CA GLY A 62 -0.63 19.97 0.92
C GLY A 62 -0.24 18.95 -0.18
N LEU A 63 -0.65 19.20 -1.41
CA LEU A 63 -0.35 18.28 -2.53
C LEU A 63 1.13 18.17 -2.91
N SER A 64 1.98 19.15 -2.49
CA SER A 64 3.41 19.08 -2.76
C SER A 64 4.15 18.01 -1.94
N SER A 65 3.51 17.45 -0.91
CA SER A 65 4.05 16.33 -0.14
C SER A 65 4.35 15.12 -1.03
N GLU A 66 3.48 14.83 -2.00
CA GLU A 66 3.62 13.68 -2.91
C GLU A 66 4.98 13.64 -3.64
N THR A 67 5.56 14.79 -3.93
CA THR A 67 6.83 14.88 -4.68
C THR A 67 8.03 15.29 -3.82
N SER A 68 7.82 15.46 -2.52
CA SER A 68 8.82 16.05 -1.61
C SER A 68 10.07 15.18 -1.42
N TRP A 69 9.97 13.88 -1.68
CA TRP A 69 11.11 12.94 -1.64
C TRP A 69 11.71 12.64 -3.01
N GLY A 70 11.41 13.47 -4.03
CA GLY A 70 12.06 13.47 -5.33
C GLY A 70 11.40 12.61 -6.41
N ASN A 71 10.35 11.87 -6.09
CA ASN A 71 9.59 11.16 -7.11
C ASN A 71 8.63 12.13 -7.86
N PRO A 72 8.35 11.89 -9.14
CA PRO A 72 7.37 12.69 -9.88
C PRO A 72 5.95 12.43 -9.38
N LYS A 73 5.04 13.37 -9.66
CA LYS A 73 3.61 13.18 -9.41
C LYS A 73 3.11 11.91 -10.12
N THR A 74 2.40 11.07 -9.38
CA THR A 74 1.85 9.82 -9.91
C THR A 74 0.77 10.12 -10.94
N ASN A 75 0.75 9.36 -12.02
CA ASN A 75 -0.28 9.43 -13.05
C ASN A 75 -0.75 8.03 -13.46
N LYS A 76 -1.81 7.99 -14.26
CA LYS A 76 -2.40 6.73 -14.69
C LYS A 76 -1.44 5.89 -15.54
N GLU A 77 -0.68 6.51 -16.45
CA GLU A 77 0.27 5.80 -17.34
C GLU A 77 1.35 5.06 -16.56
N MET A 78 1.80 5.63 -15.44
CA MET A 78 2.71 4.95 -14.52
C MET A 78 2.10 3.64 -13.98
N ILE A 79 0.86 3.67 -13.54
CA ILE A 79 0.17 2.49 -13.00
C ILE A 79 -0.20 1.50 -14.13
N ASP A 80 -0.57 2.00 -15.31
CA ASP A 80 -0.76 1.17 -16.51
C ASP A 80 0.50 0.36 -16.83
N LYS A 81 1.69 0.98 -16.67
CA LYS A 81 2.97 0.30 -16.87
C LYS A 81 3.26 -0.76 -15.81
N VAL A 82 2.93 -0.48 -14.56
CA VAL A 82 3.02 -1.48 -13.47
C VAL A 82 2.15 -2.69 -13.80
N LYS A 83 0.89 -2.47 -14.18
CA LYS A 83 -0.02 -3.53 -14.60
C LYS A 83 0.50 -4.32 -15.78
N ALA A 84 1.02 -3.64 -16.81
CA ALA A 84 1.61 -4.27 -18.00
C ALA A 84 2.87 -5.12 -17.65
N GLY A 85 3.58 -4.79 -16.57
CA GLY A 85 4.69 -5.58 -16.03
C GLY A 85 4.27 -6.90 -15.37
N GLY A 86 2.95 -7.13 -15.18
CA GLY A 86 2.40 -8.37 -14.63
C GLY A 86 1.92 -8.24 -13.18
N PHE A 87 2.12 -7.11 -12.52
CA PHE A 87 1.62 -6.87 -11.17
C PHE A 87 0.08 -6.76 -11.18
N ASN A 88 -0.59 -7.48 -10.29
CA ASN A 88 -2.04 -7.40 -10.17
C ASN A 88 -2.53 -6.71 -8.90
N THR A 89 -1.61 -6.21 -8.07
CA THR A 89 -1.93 -5.46 -6.87
C THR A 89 -1.03 -4.24 -6.73
N LEU A 90 -1.63 -3.11 -6.38
CA LEU A 90 -0.97 -1.84 -6.08
C LEU A 90 -1.09 -1.58 -4.57
N ARG A 91 0.01 -1.48 -3.84
CA ARG A 91 -0.02 -0.91 -2.49
C ARG A 91 0.30 0.58 -2.58
N VAL A 92 -0.54 1.40 -1.96
CA VAL A 92 -0.48 2.86 -1.95
C VAL A 92 -0.14 3.32 -0.53
N PRO A 93 1.15 3.29 -0.14
CA PRO A 93 1.59 3.85 1.12
C PRO A 93 1.21 5.32 1.21
N THR A 94 0.53 5.72 2.29
CA THR A 94 0.02 7.09 2.43
C THR A 94 0.21 7.59 3.84
N THR A 95 0.84 8.75 3.99
CA THR A 95 0.97 9.47 5.26
C THR A 95 -0.12 10.53 5.36
N TRP A 96 -0.78 10.60 6.49
CA TRP A 96 -1.93 11.48 6.71
C TRP A 96 -1.63 12.59 7.72
N GLU A 97 -0.69 12.39 8.63
CA GLU A 97 -0.43 13.29 9.76
C GLU A 97 -0.29 14.75 9.34
N ASN A 98 0.49 15.03 8.28
CA ASN A 98 0.71 16.41 7.78
C ASN A 98 -0.51 17.00 7.04
N HIS A 99 -1.56 16.23 6.91
CA HIS A 99 -2.80 16.60 6.21
C HIS A 99 -4.02 16.59 7.14
N LEU A 100 -3.79 16.56 8.46
CA LEU A 100 -4.84 16.58 9.48
C LEU A 100 -5.02 17.98 10.05
N GLY A 101 -6.27 18.38 10.20
CA GLY A 101 -6.62 19.53 11.03
C GLY A 101 -6.41 19.25 12.53
N PRO A 102 -6.62 20.25 13.39
CA PRO A 102 -6.46 20.09 14.82
C PRO A 102 -7.48 19.11 15.42
N GLY A 103 -7.11 18.52 16.57
CA GLY A 103 -8.05 17.76 17.38
C GLY A 103 -9.19 18.64 17.92
N PRO A 104 -10.32 18.04 18.31
CA PRO A 104 -10.55 16.59 18.45
C PRO A 104 -10.97 15.87 17.15
N ASP A 105 -11.26 16.60 16.07
CA ASP A 105 -11.83 16.02 14.86
C ASP A 105 -10.81 15.47 13.89
N TYR A 106 -9.58 16.02 13.89
CA TYR A 106 -8.50 15.59 12.98
C TYR A 106 -8.96 15.51 11.53
N THR A 107 -9.66 16.56 11.07
CA THR A 107 -10.25 16.59 9.72
C THR A 107 -9.17 16.47 8.65
N ILE A 108 -9.27 15.48 7.78
CA ILE A 108 -8.33 15.29 6.67
C ILE A 108 -8.54 16.40 5.64
N ASP A 109 -7.44 16.99 5.15
CA ASP A 109 -7.49 17.94 4.04
C ASP A 109 -8.21 17.31 2.84
N ALA A 110 -9.25 17.97 2.35
CA ALA A 110 -10.10 17.45 1.30
C ALA A 110 -9.35 17.29 -0.03
N SER A 111 -8.39 18.15 -0.33
CA SER A 111 -7.57 18.06 -1.55
C SER A 111 -6.65 16.87 -1.49
N TRP A 112 -6.04 16.57 -0.34
CA TRP A 112 -5.23 15.38 -0.12
C TRP A 112 -6.05 14.10 -0.24
N LEU A 113 -7.19 14.04 0.44
CA LEU A 113 -8.08 12.87 0.39
C LEU A 113 -8.57 12.59 -1.03
N ASN A 114 -8.88 13.64 -1.81
CA ASN A 114 -9.25 13.51 -3.22
C ASN A 114 -8.06 13.03 -4.07
N ARG A 115 -6.85 13.52 -3.78
CA ARG A 115 -5.64 13.06 -4.49
C ARG A 115 -5.33 11.59 -4.22
N VAL A 116 -5.45 11.15 -2.98
CA VAL A 116 -5.31 9.73 -2.63
C VAL A 116 -6.34 8.89 -3.37
N MET A 117 -7.60 9.34 -3.41
CA MET A 117 -8.65 8.64 -4.15
C MET A 117 -8.32 8.53 -5.65
N GLU A 118 -7.82 9.60 -6.26
CA GLU A 118 -7.42 9.60 -7.68
C GLU A 118 -6.35 8.53 -7.97
N VAL A 119 -5.35 8.41 -7.08
CA VAL A 119 -4.29 7.39 -7.22
C VAL A 119 -4.83 5.97 -7.00
N VAL A 120 -5.69 5.78 -6.02
CA VAL A 120 -6.42 4.50 -5.81
C VAL A 120 -7.20 4.12 -7.08
N ASP A 121 -7.89 5.09 -7.68
CA ASP A 121 -8.69 4.88 -8.90
C ASP A 121 -7.85 4.45 -10.09
N TYR A 122 -6.59 4.86 -10.20
CA TYR A 122 -5.69 4.36 -11.26
C TYR A 122 -5.48 2.85 -11.17
N GLY A 123 -5.36 2.30 -9.96
CA GLY A 123 -5.29 0.86 -9.73
C GLY A 123 -6.62 0.15 -10.03
N ILE A 124 -7.72 0.67 -9.51
CA ILE A 124 -9.07 0.12 -9.72
C ILE A 124 -9.43 0.08 -11.21
N GLN A 125 -9.16 1.17 -11.96
CA GLN A 125 -9.42 1.26 -13.41
C GLN A 125 -8.57 0.25 -14.22
N ASN A 126 -7.43 -0.18 -13.66
CA ASN A 126 -6.59 -1.24 -14.21
C ASN A 126 -7.00 -2.65 -13.76
N ASN A 127 -8.14 -2.78 -13.11
CA ASN A 127 -8.60 -4.05 -12.54
C ASN A 127 -7.53 -4.70 -11.64
N MET A 128 -6.88 -3.89 -10.82
CA MET A 128 -5.92 -4.33 -9.79
C MET A 128 -6.59 -4.33 -8.43
N PHE A 129 -6.12 -5.19 -7.54
CA PHE A 129 -6.34 -4.96 -6.11
C PHE A 129 -5.52 -3.74 -5.67
N VAL A 130 -6.06 -2.96 -4.74
CA VAL A 130 -5.39 -1.78 -4.20
C VAL A 130 -5.39 -1.86 -2.68
N ILE A 131 -4.23 -1.65 -2.05
CA ILE A 131 -4.09 -1.57 -0.60
C ILE A 131 -3.79 -0.13 -0.22
N LEU A 132 -4.62 0.46 0.63
CA LEU A 132 -4.46 1.80 1.18
C LEU A 132 -4.21 1.72 2.68
N ASN A 133 -3.23 2.48 3.20
CA ASN A 133 -2.82 2.41 4.61
C ASN A 133 -2.63 3.78 5.28
N LEU A 134 -2.27 3.73 6.56
CA LEU A 134 -1.61 4.80 7.31
C LEU A 134 -0.12 4.43 7.44
N HIS A 135 0.79 5.27 6.89
CA HIS A 135 2.18 4.86 6.67
C HIS A 135 3.15 5.47 7.70
N HIS A 136 3.63 6.69 7.50
CA HIS A 136 4.61 7.36 8.38
C HIS A 136 3.92 8.30 9.37
N GLU A 137 3.21 7.73 10.33
CA GLU A 137 2.51 8.50 11.35
C GLU A 137 3.34 8.55 12.63
N GLU A 138 3.59 9.72 13.20
CA GLU A 138 4.39 9.86 14.44
C GLU A 138 3.53 9.71 15.71
N TRP A 139 2.23 9.97 15.62
CA TRP A 139 1.31 9.93 16.76
C TRP A 139 1.05 8.52 17.32
N HIS A 140 1.31 7.46 16.57
CA HIS A 140 0.96 6.07 16.97
C HIS A 140 2.05 5.34 17.75
N PHE A 141 2.96 6.05 18.43
CA PHE A 141 3.95 5.41 19.28
C PHE A 141 3.27 4.46 20.29
N PRO A 142 3.50 3.12 20.20
CA PRO A 142 2.72 2.14 20.95
C PRO A 142 3.24 2.02 22.39
N SER A 143 2.65 2.81 23.30
CA SER A 143 2.86 2.73 24.74
C SER A 143 1.53 2.92 25.47
N TYR A 144 1.39 2.38 26.67
CA TYR A 144 0.18 2.55 27.47
C TYR A 144 -0.13 4.02 27.76
N ALA A 145 0.91 4.84 27.93
CA ALA A 145 0.75 6.27 28.17
C ALA A 145 0.16 7.02 26.96
N ASN A 146 0.46 6.58 25.72
CA ASN A 146 0.03 7.23 24.49
C ASN A 146 -1.21 6.57 23.87
N GLU A 147 -1.59 5.38 24.29
CA GLU A 147 -2.60 4.54 23.65
C GLU A 147 -3.94 5.26 23.43
N ALA A 148 -4.44 5.95 24.45
CA ALA A 148 -5.74 6.65 24.37
C ALA A 148 -5.73 7.77 23.33
N ALA A 149 -4.68 8.60 23.32
CA ALA A 149 -4.51 9.70 22.37
C ALA A 149 -4.34 9.16 20.94
N ALA A 150 -3.48 8.19 20.75
CA ALA A 150 -3.24 7.56 19.45
C ALA A 150 -4.49 6.87 18.88
N THR A 151 -5.24 6.15 19.73
CA THR A 151 -6.50 5.50 19.32
C THR A 151 -7.54 6.52 18.89
N SER A 152 -7.62 7.68 19.56
CA SER A 152 -8.52 8.76 19.16
C SER A 152 -8.21 9.26 17.75
N ILE A 153 -6.94 9.50 17.43
CA ILE A 153 -6.53 9.93 16.08
C ILE A 153 -6.82 8.81 15.06
N LEU A 154 -6.37 7.60 15.34
CA LEU A 154 -6.55 6.42 14.48
C LEU A 154 -8.01 6.24 14.04
N THR A 155 -8.92 6.25 15.00
CA THR A 155 -10.34 6.02 14.73
C THR A 155 -10.98 7.16 13.95
N LYS A 156 -10.60 8.41 14.23
CA LYS A 156 -11.08 9.59 13.51
C LYS A 156 -10.59 9.63 12.06
N VAL A 157 -9.32 9.32 11.84
CA VAL A 157 -8.74 9.30 10.48
C VAL A 157 -9.36 8.16 9.67
N TRP A 158 -9.41 6.95 10.22
CA TRP A 158 -10.03 5.82 9.52
C TRP A 158 -11.52 5.98 9.26
N ALA A 159 -12.27 6.64 10.14
CA ALA A 159 -13.69 6.92 9.90
C ALA A 159 -13.89 7.81 8.66
N GLN A 160 -13.03 8.80 8.44
CA GLN A 160 -13.09 9.68 7.27
C GLN A 160 -12.68 8.95 5.98
N ILE A 161 -11.60 8.15 6.04
CA ILE A 161 -11.18 7.31 4.92
C ILE A 161 -12.28 6.30 4.58
N ALA A 162 -12.82 5.61 5.56
CA ALA A 162 -13.89 4.63 5.38
C ALA A 162 -15.14 5.23 4.74
N GLU A 163 -15.55 6.44 5.14
CA GLU A 163 -16.67 7.16 4.53
C GLU A 163 -16.39 7.52 3.06
N LYS A 164 -15.17 7.98 2.76
CA LYS A 164 -14.76 8.35 1.40
C LYS A 164 -14.80 7.17 0.44
N PHE A 165 -14.38 6.01 0.90
CA PHE A 165 -14.21 4.81 0.07
C PHE A 165 -15.31 3.74 0.30
N LYS A 166 -16.38 4.03 1.01
CA LYS A 166 -17.40 3.05 1.42
C LYS A 166 -18.08 2.28 0.28
N ASN A 167 -18.09 2.84 -0.93
CA ASN A 167 -18.74 2.24 -2.10
C ASN A 167 -17.80 1.41 -2.99
N TYR A 168 -16.50 1.36 -2.67
CA TYR A 168 -15.55 0.51 -3.40
C TYR A 168 -15.79 -0.96 -3.04
N ASP A 169 -15.61 -1.83 -4.03
CA ASP A 169 -15.76 -3.29 -3.84
C ASP A 169 -14.51 -3.92 -3.18
N GLU A 170 -14.39 -5.24 -3.25
CA GLU A 170 -13.29 -6.00 -2.63
C GLU A 170 -11.92 -5.76 -3.23
N HIS A 171 -11.83 -5.09 -4.38
CA HIS A 171 -10.53 -4.71 -4.94
C HIS A 171 -9.80 -3.68 -4.07
N LEU A 172 -10.53 -2.90 -3.25
CA LEU A 172 -9.91 -2.00 -2.29
C LEU A 172 -9.82 -2.65 -0.90
N ILE A 173 -8.61 -2.81 -0.42
CA ILE A 173 -8.26 -3.37 0.89
C ILE A 173 -7.72 -2.25 1.76
N PHE A 174 -8.06 -2.21 3.05
CA PHE A 174 -7.48 -1.27 4.00
C PHE A 174 -6.44 -1.96 4.88
N GLU A 175 -5.27 -1.36 5.02
CA GLU A 175 -4.22 -1.77 5.95
C GLU A 175 -4.14 -0.76 7.09
N GLY A 176 -4.42 -1.21 8.32
CA GLY A 176 -4.66 -0.33 9.47
C GLY A 176 -3.51 0.61 9.80
N LEU A 177 -2.31 0.07 9.85
CA LEU A 177 -1.05 0.76 10.11
C LEU A 177 0.07 0.08 9.32
N ASN A 178 1.11 0.82 8.96
CA ASN A 178 2.28 0.31 8.25
C ASN A 178 3.19 -0.52 9.18
N GLU A 179 3.96 0.15 10.01
CA GLU A 179 4.97 -0.45 10.90
C GLU A 179 4.91 0.20 12.29
N PRO A 180 3.81 0.00 13.05
CA PRO A 180 3.67 0.61 14.36
C PRO A 180 4.71 0.06 15.33
N ARG A 181 5.58 0.94 15.85
CA ARG A 181 6.73 0.57 16.67
C ARG A 181 7.16 1.69 17.60
N GLN A 182 7.94 1.34 18.61
CA GLN A 182 8.52 2.29 19.56
C GLN A 182 9.80 2.91 18.96
N LYS A 183 9.62 3.88 18.03
CA LYS A 183 10.72 4.54 17.30
C LYS A 183 11.77 5.12 18.25
N GLY A 184 13.05 4.95 17.91
CA GLY A 184 14.18 5.50 18.67
C GLY A 184 14.50 4.76 19.95
N THR A 185 13.86 3.62 20.22
CA THR A 185 14.17 2.77 21.38
C THR A 185 14.98 1.54 20.98
N ALA A 186 15.52 0.83 21.98
CA ALA A 186 16.19 -0.45 21.74
C ALA A 186 15.23 -1.54 21.21
N ASP A 187 13.94 -1.36 21.42
CA ASP A 187 12.90 -2.31 21.03
C ASP A 187 12.30 -2.02 19.64
N GLU A 188 12.83 -1.02 18.93
CA GLU A 188 12.26 -0.56 17.66
C GLU A 188 12.13 -1.69 16.62
N TRP A 189 13.21 -2.48 16.43
CA TRP A 189 13.29 -3.48 15.35
C TRP A 189 13.53 -4.92 15.80
N ASN A 190 13.50 -5.19 17.10
CA ASN A 190 13.76 -6.53 17.66
C ASN A 190 12.50 -7.38 17.90
N GLY A 191 11.35 -6.93 17.40
CA GLY A 191 10.04 -7.54 17.66
C GLY A 191 9.23 -6.87 18.75
N GLY A 192 9.80 -5.83 19.38
CA GLY A 192 9.14 -5.05 20.42
C GLY A 192 9.13 -5.70 21.79
N ASN A 193 8.79 -4.90 22.78
CA ASN A 193 8.49 -5.40 24.12
C ASN A 193 6.99 -5.70 24.29
N LYS A 194 6.61 -6.27 25.43
CA LYS A 194 5.22 -6.64 25.72
C LYS A 194 4.25 -5.46 25.60
N GLU A 195 4.61 -4.29 26.13
CA GLU A 195 3.77 -3.09 26.06
C GLU A 195 3.48 -2.69 24.60
N GLY A 196 4.55 -2.57 23.80
CA GLY A 196 4.42 -2.20 22.38
C GLY A 196 3.55 -3.19 21.60
N GLN A 197 3.75 -4.49 21.80
CA GLN A 197 2.98 -5.55 21.16
C GLN A 197 1.49 -5.50 21.56
N GLU A 198 1.19 -5.33 22.85
CA GLU A 198 -0.20 -5.25 23.33
C GLU A 198 -0.91 -4.01 22.82
N VAL A 199 -0.23 -2.86 22.78
CA VAL A 199 -0.83 -1.61 22.27
C VAL A 199 -1.08 -1.70 20.77
N VAL A 200 -0.18 -2.29 19.98
CA VAL A 200 -0.41 -2.54 18.55
C VAL A 200 -1.63 -3.45 18.34
N ASN A 201 -1.82 -4.50 19.12
CA ASN A 201 -3.03 -5.33 19.06
C ASN A 201 -4.31 -4.51 19.31
N ARG A 202 -4.28 -3.55 20.25
CA ARG A 202 -5.42 -2.68 20.55
C ARG A 202 -5.67 -1.66 19.44
N PHE A 203 -4.63 -1.13 18.82
CA PHE A 203 -4.76 -0.29 17.61
C PHE A 203 -5.44 -1.07 16.47
N ASN A 204 -5.00 -2.30 16.21
CA ASN A 204 -5.61 -3.17 15.21
C ASN A 204 -7.09 -3.42 15.50
N ALA A 205 -7.43 -3.70 16.77
CA ALA A 205 -8.83 -3.90 17.18
C ALA A 205 -9.67 -2.63 16.98
N ALA A 206 -9.14 -1.46 17.35
CA ALA A 206 -9.82 -0.17 17.16
C ALA A 206 -10.04 0.15 15.68
N PHE A 207 -9.04 -0.09 14.82
CA PHE A 207 -9.14 0.04 13.38
C PHE A 207 -10.26 -0.84 12.81
N ILE A 208 -10.22 -2.15 13.08
CA ILE A 208 -11.22 -3.11 12.60
C ILE A 208 -12.63 -2.67 13.02
N ASN A 209 -12.79 -2.31 14.28
CA ASN A 209 -14.08 -1.88 14.83
C ASN A 209 -14.61 -0.62 14.12
N THR A 210 -13.73 0.34 13.85
CA THR A 210 -14.07 1.57 13.12
C THR A 210 -14.58 1.25 11.72
N ILE A 211 -13.89 0.41 10.98
CA ILE A 211 -14.27 0.06 9.61
C ILE A 211 -15.56 -0.75 9.58
N ARG A 212 -15.70 -1.77 10.44
CA ARG A 212 -16.90 -2.62 10.48
C ARG A 212 -18.18 -1.84 10.77
N ASN A 213 -18.09 -0.72 11.50
CA ASN A 213 -19.22 0.13 11.87
C ASN A 213 -19.43 1.34 10.94
N SER A 214 -18.65 1.50 9.86
CA SER A 214 -18.70 2.72 9.03
C SER A 214 -19.69 2.65 7.85
N GLY A 215 -20.39 1.55 7.65
CA GLY A 215 -21.43 1.43 6.63
C GLY A 215 -20.93 1.17 5.20
N GLY A 216 -21.82 1.24 4.23
CA GLY A 216 -21.53 0.90 2.83
C GLY A 216 -21.03 -0.53 2.67
N ASN A 217 -19.97 -0.73 1.89
CA ASN A 217 -19.30 -2.01 1.70
C ASN A 217 -18.30 -2.36 2.82
N ASN A 218 -18.03 -1.43 3.73
CA ASN A 218 -16.97 -1.58 4.74
C ASN A 218 -17.19 -2.74 5.74
N PRO A 219 -18.43 -3.11 6.11
CA PRO A 219 -18.66 -4.30 6.94
C PRO A 219 -18.10 -5.61 6.33
N LEU A 220 -17.99 -5.66 4.98
CA LEU A 220 -17.47 -6.81 4.24
C LEU A 220 -16.05 -6.59 3.67
N ARG A 221 -15.47 -5.40 3.85
CA ARG A 221 -14.15 -5.06 3.32
C ARG A 221 -13.06 -5.90 3.95
N HIS A 222 -12.11 -6.35 3.12
CA HIS A 222 -10.91 -7.04 3.61
C HIS A 222 -9.96 -6.04 4.27
N LEU A 223 -9.44 -6.41 5.43
CA LEU A 223 -8.58 -5.57 6.26
C LEU A 223 -7.26 -6.26 6.49
N MET A 224 -6.17 -5.51 6.40
CA MET A 224 -4.82 -5.97 6.74
C MET A 224 -4.42 -5.39 8.09
N ILE A 225 -3.83 -6.23 8.94
CA ILE A 225 -3.31 -5.83 10.25
C ILE A 225 -1.88 -6.33 10.42
N PRO A 226 -0.95 -5.48 10.88
CA PRO A 226 0.41 -5.89 11.19
C PRO A 226 0.55 -6.38 12.63
N PRO A 227 1.48 -7.30 12.91
CA PRO A 227 2.09 -7.41 14.23
C PRO A 227 2.94 -6.15 14.51
N TYR A 228 3.54 -6.06 15.71
CA TYR A 228 4.48 -4.99 16.02
C TYR A 228 5.51 -4.81 14.89
N ALA A 229 5.68 -3.56 14.40
CA ALA A 229 6.56 -3.17 13.30
C ALA A 229 6.34 -3.96 11.98
N ALA A 230 5.20 -4.61 11.78
CA ALA A 230 4.97 -5.56 10.67
C ALA A 230 6.11 -6.58 10.52
N THR A 231 6.86 -6.84 11.58
CA THR A 231 8.13 -7.57 11.56
C THR A 231 7.98 -9.04 11.20
N SER A 232 9.02 -9.62 10.62
CA SER A 232 9.20 -11.06 10.43
C SER A 232 9.78 -11.78 11.67
N ALA A 233 10.04 -11.07 12.76
CA ALA A 233 10.53 -11.65 14.01
C ALA A 233 9.42 -12.39 14.77
N THR A 234 9.60 -13.68 14.99
CA THR A 234 8.57 -14.57 15.55
C THR A 234 8.17 -14.24 17.00
N ASN A 235 9.05 -13.61 17.77
CA ASN A 235 8.71 -13.13 19.11
C ASN A 235 7.60 -12.08 19.14
N ALA A 236 7.43 -11.31 18.08
CA ALA A 236 6.28 -10.41 17.93
C ALA A 236 4.99 -11.18 17.58
N TRP A 237 5.10 -12.33 16.94
CA TRP A 237 3.96 -13.16 16.54
C TRP A 237 3.39 -13.98 17.70
N ASP A 238 4.22 -14.31 18.71
CA ASP A 238 3.78 -15.08 19.89
C ASP A 238 2.66 -14.37 20.67
N ASN A 239 2.64 -13.04 20.65
CA ASN A 239 1.63 -12.22 21.32
C ASN A 239 0.68 -11.51 20.35
N PHE A 240 0.77 -11.79 19.05
CA PHE A 240 -0.09 -11.15 18.06
C PHE A 240 -1.51 -11.71 18.12
N VAL A 241 -2.48 -10.80 18.28
CA VAL A 241 -3.90 -11.16 18.40
C VAL A 241 -4.60 -10.92 17.07
N ILE A 242 -5.09 -11.99 16.46
CA ILE A 242 -5.92 -11.92 15.25
C ILE A 242 -7.38 -12.16 15.68
N PRO A 243 -8.31 -11.22 15.45
CA PRO A 243 -9.69 -11.39 15.84
C PRO A 243 -10.37 -12.47 15.00
N THR A 244 -11.49 -13.00 15.53
CA THR A 244 -12.35 -13.95 14.79
C THR A 244 -13.18 -13.19 13.75
N ASP A 245 -12.56 -12.91 12.62
CA ASP A 245 -13.16 -12.24 11.47
C ASP A 245 -12.51 -12.83 10.20
N ASN A 246 -13.31 -13.43 9.33
CA ASN A 246 -12.80 -14.10 8.13
C ASN A 246 -12.38 -13.15 7.00
N LYS A 247 -12.39 -11.84 7.28
CA LYS A 247 -11.96 -10.80 6.33
C LYS A 247 -10.68 -10.09 6.79
N ILE A 248 -9.89 -10.77 7.63
CA ILE A 248 -8.60 -10.27 8.09
C ILE A 248 -7.45 -10.93 7.33
N ILE A 249 -6.45 -10.15 6.98
CA ILE A 249 -5.19 -10.54 6.36
C ILE A 249 -4.06 -10.08 7.28
N VAL A 250 -3.07 -10.93 7.51
CA VAL A 250 -1.86 -10.54 8.26
C VAL A 250 -0.88 -9.86 7.32
N SER A 251 -0.40 -8.67 7.70
CA SER A 251 0.62 -7.90 6.98
C SER A 251 1.99 -8.13 7.59
N ILE A 252 2.94 -8.65 6.82
CA ILE A 252 4.34 -8.86 7.22
C ILE A 252 5.24 -8.12 6.26
N HIS A 253 6.28 -7.46 6.77
CA HIS A 253 7.37 -6.89 5.99
C HIS A 253 8.62 -7.71 6.22
N ALA A 254 9.27 -8.17 5.14
CA ALA A 254 10.38 -9.11 5.28
C ALA A 254 11.45 -8.93 4.20
N TYR A 255 12.45 -8.14 4.51
CA TYR A 255 13.65 -7.94 3.71
C TYR A 255 14.71 -8.99 4.10
N THR A 256 14.55 -10.22 3.60
CA THR A 256 15.28 -11.41 4.05
C THR A 256 16.10 -12.05 2.91
N PRO A 257 17.39 -12.38 3.12
CA PRO A 257 18.23 -12.11 4.30
C PRO A 257 18.54 -10.61 4.45
N TYR A 258 18.55 -10.08 5.67
CA TYR A 258 18.73 -8.66 5.94
C TYR A 258 20.02 -8.08 5.32
N ASP A 259 21.14 -8.77 5.48
CA ASP A 259 22.43 -8.28 4.95
C ASP A 259 22.48 -8.20 3.42
N PHE A 260 21.74 -9.05 2.74
CA PHE A 260 21.62 -8.95 1.29
C PHE A 260 20.57 -7.91 0.86
N ALA A 261 19.40 -7.95 1.51
CA ALA A 261 18.22 -7.23 1.02
C ALA A 261 18.18 -5.75 1.45
N LEU A 262 18.48 -5.44 2.72
CA LEU A 262 18.24 -4.11 3.31
C LEU A 262 19.48 -3.45 3.94
N ASN A 263 20.48 -4.20 4.39
CA ASN A 263 21.68 -3.63 4.97
C ASN A 263 22.57 -2.99 3.90
N THR A 264 22.69 -1.66 3.92
CA THR A 264 23.51 -0.90 2.94
C THR A 264 24.98 -1.29 2.95
N SER A 265 25.49 -1.75 4.10
CA SER A 265 26.87 -2.23 4.28
C SER A 265 27.00 -3.76 4.20
N GLY A 266 25.89 -4.45 3.92
CA GLY A 266 25.87 -5.90 3.85
C GLY A 266 26.37 -6.46 2.52
N THR A 267 26.18 -7.77 2.34
CA THR A 267 26.67 -8.47 1.14
C THR A 267 25.90 -8.11 -0.12
N SER A 268 26.61 -8.10 -1.26
CA SER A 268 26.01 -8.07 -2.61
C SER A 268 25.81 -9.46 -3.21
N GLU A 269 26.31 -10.51 -2.53
CA GLU A 269 26.28 -11.88 -3.00
C GLU A 269 25.10 -12.64 -2.42
N TRP A 270 24.43 -13.39 -3.27
CA TRP A 270 23.38 -14.32 -2.93
C TRP A 270 23.34 -15.44 -3.98
N ARG A 271 23.17 -16.68 -3.54
CA ARG A 271 23.22 -17.85 -4.43
C ARG A 271 22.13 -18.87 -4.07
N SER A 272 21.40 -19.32 -5.07
CA SER A 272 20.34 -20.33 -4.90
C SER A 272 20.86 -21.74 -4.54
N ASP A 273 22.13 -22.03 -4.81
CA ASP A 273 22.81 -23.28 -4.44
C ASP A 273 23.50 -23.20 -3.06
N ASN A 274 23.42 -22.07 -2.38
CA ASN A 274 23.98 -21.89 -1.03
C ASN A 274 22.88 -22.00 0.01
N GLN A 275 22.95 -23.05 0.84
CA GLN A 275 21.95 -23.31 1.87
C GLN A 275 21.88 -22.20 2.95
N THR A 276 22.95 -21.47 3.20
CA THR A 276 22.93 -20.32 4.12
C THR A 276 22.06 -19.19 3.54
N ASP A 277 22.18 -18.92 2.25
CA ASP A 277 21.43 -17.85 1.57
C ASP A 277 19.95 -18.20 1.44
N THR A 278 19.65 -19.42 1.00
CA THR A 278 18.28 -19.91 0.81
C THR A 278 17.60 -20.25 2.12
N GLY A 279 18.33 -20.69 3.11
CA GLY A 279 17.81 -21.14 4.41
C GLY A 279 17.06 -20.05 5.17
N ALA A 280 17.50 -18.80 5.08
CA ALA A 280 16.82 -17.69 5.72
C ALA A 280 15.41 -17.45 5.11
N ILE A 281 15.28 -17.55 3.79
CA ILE A 281 14.00 -17.41 3.09
C ILE A 281 13.10 -18.60 3.40
N THR A 282 13.64 -19.82 3.36
CA THR A 282 12.89 -21.06 3.71
C THR A 282 12.36 -20.98 5.14
N TYR A 283 13.21 -20.59 6.09
CA TYR A 283 12.80 -20.43 7.49
C TYR A 283 11.68 -19.40 7.67
N LEU A 284 11.77 -18.26 6.95
CA LEU A 284 10.72 -17.24 6.95
C LEU A 284 9.38 -17.83 6.47
N MET A 285 9.37 -18.48 5.30
CA MET A 285 8.13 -19.01 4.72
C MET A 285 7.53 -20.12 5.58
N ASP A 286 8.34 -21.00 6.13
CA ASP A 286 7.90 -22.06 7.04
C ASP A 286 7.39 -21.51 8.37
N SER A 287 7.98 -20.43 8.85
CA SER A 287 7.51 -19.74 10.06
C SER A 287 6.15 -19.06 9.83
N ILE A 288 5.98 -18.35 8.72
CA ILE A 288 4.67 -17.76 8.34
C ILE A 288 3.61 -18.86 8.21
N ASP A 289 3.93 -19.96 7.56
CA ASP A 289 3.00 -21.08 7.42
C ASP A 289 2.59 -21.63 8.79
N ARG A 290 3.54 -21.90 9.67
CA ARG A 290 3.30 -22.44 11.01
C ARG A 290 2.50 -21.50 11.91
N TYR A 291 2.79 -20.20 11.87
CA TYR A 291 2.12 -19.23 12.75
C TYR A 291 0.75 -18.81 12.25
N PHE A 292 0.53 -18.76 10.93
CA PHE A 292 -0.64 -18.15 10.33
C PHE A 292 -1.37 -19.05 9.32
N ILE A 293 -0.72 -19.46 8.22
CA ILE A 293 -1.40 -20.13 7.09
C ILE A 293 -2.03 -21.45 7.52
N SER A 294 -1.29 -22.30 8.24
CA SER A 294 -1.78 -23.58 8.75
C SER A 294 -2.93 -23.45 9.76
N LYS A 295 -3.12 -22.25 10.32
CA LYS A 295 -4.23 -21.92 11.23
C LYS A 295 -5.41 -21.23 10.52
N GLY A 296 -5.32 -21.07 9.19
CA GLY A 296 -6.38 -20.47 8.37
C GLY A 296 -6.31 -18.94 8.21
N TYR A 297 -5.23 -18.30 8.67
CA TYR A 297 -5.03 -16.87 8.49
C TYR A 297 -4.20 -16.58 7.25
N PRO A 298 -4.74 -15.91 6.21
CA PRO A 298 -3.97 -15.54 5.04
C PRO A 298 -2.97 -14.43 5.37
N VAL A 299 -1.82 -14.47 4.72
CA VAL A 299 -0.73 -13.51 4.90
C VAL A 299 -0.37 -12.88 3.58
N ILE A 300 -0.06 -11.59 3.59
CA ILE A 300 0.61 -10.86 2.52
C ILE A 300 1.94 -10.34 3.06
N ILE A 301 3.03 -10.60 2.33
CA ILE A 301 4.28 -9.88 2.54
C ILE A 301 4.13 -8.53 1.84
N GLY A 302 3.70 -7.52 2.60
CA GLY A 302 3.36 -6.18 2.12
C GLY A 302 4.56 -5.39 1.61
N GLU A 303 5.75 -5.74 2.10
CA GLU A 303 7.01 -5.18 1.62
C GLU A 303 8.11 -6.25 1.60
N PHE A 304 8.75 -6.39 0.45
CA PHE A 304 10.01 -7.09 0.26
C PHE A 304 10.80 -6.42 -0.87
N GLY A 305 12.07 -6.70 -0.95
CA GLY A 305 12.94 -6.16 -2.00
C GLY A 305 14.40 -6.45 -1.67
N ALA A 306 15.28 -6.22 -2.64
CA ALA A 306 16.72 -6.22 -2.44
C ALA A 306 17.31 -4.97 -3.08
N MET A 307 18.08 -4.21 -2.28
CA MET A 307 18.73 -2.99 -2.75
C MET A 307 19.72 -3.24 -3.89
N ASN A 308 19.83 -2.26 -4.76
CA ASN A 308 20.86 -2.26 -5.79
C ASN A 308 22.25 -2.03 -5.18
N LYS A 309 23.06 -3.07 -5.18
CA LYS A 309 24.50 -3.07 -4.84
C LYS A 309 25.35 -3.39 -6.06
N TYR A 310 24.88 -2.99 -7.25
CA TYR A 310 25.46 -3.32 -8.57
C TYR A 310 25.52 -4.83 -8.85
N ASN A 311 24.51 -5.56 -8.37
CA ASN A 311 24.42 -7.03 -8.34
C ASN A 311 23.12 -7.52 -8.99
N LEU A 312 22.83 -7.06 -10.21
CA LEU A 312 21.56 -7.32 -10.91
C LEU A 312 21.23 -8.83 -10.97
N LYS A 313 22.22 -9.66 -11.33
CA LYS A 313 22.00 -11.11 -11.43
C LYS A 313 21.57 -11.71 -10.08
N GLN A 314 22.29 -11.37 -9.01
CA GLN A 314 21.98 -11.89 -7.67
C GLN A 314 20.60 -11.43 -7.19
N ARG A 315 20.24 -10.18 -7.49
CA ARG A 315 18.89 -9.65 -7.17
C ARG A 315 17.78 -10.39 -7.95
N ALA A 316 18.01 -10.70 -9.22
CA ALA A 316 17.05 -11.43 -10.04
C ALA A 316 16.91 -12.90 -9.56
N ASP A 317 18.02 -13.59 -9.31
CA ASP A 317 18.02 -14.95 -8.78
C ASP A 317 17.32 -15.02 -7.41
N TRP A 318 17.63 -14.06 -6.53
CA TRP A 318 17.00 -13.92 -5.21
C TRP A 318 15.49 -13.65 -5.33
N ALA A 319 15.08 -12.71 -6.19
CA ALA A 319 13.68 -12.35 -6.36
C ALA A 319 12.86 -13.54 -6.87
N TYR A 320 13.39 -14.31 -7.83
CA TYR A 320 12.77 -15.55 -8.28
C TYR A 320 12.59 -16.55 -7.13
N TYR A 321 13.66 -16.82 -6.39
CA TYR A 321 13.64 -17.80 -5.31
C TYR A 321 12.68 -17.39 -4.19
N TYR A 322 12.73 -16.11 -3.80
CA TYR A 322 11.87 -15.55 -2.76
C TYR A 322 10.39 -15.70 -3.12
N VAL A 323 10.01 -15.19 -4.29
CA VAL A 323 8.62 -15.21 -4.78
C VAL A 323 8.14 -16.65 -4.99
N LYS A 324 8.98 -17.52 -5.54
CA LYS A 324 8.65 -18.94 -5.72
C LYS A 324 8.39 -19.65 -4.39
N SER A 325 9.24 -19.41 -3.39
CA SER A 325 9.08 -19.99 -2.05
C SER A 325 7.81 -19.51 -1.37
N ALA A 326 7.49 -18.23 -1.51
CA ALA A 326 6.27 -17.64 -0.99
C ALA A 326 5.01 -18.18 -1.71
N LYS A 327 5.06 -18.29 -3.05
CA LYS A 327 3.95 -18.79 -3.88
C LYS A 327 3.54 -20.22 -3.49
N VAL A 328 4.49 -21.09 -3.21
CA VAL A 328 4.23 -22.47 -2.73
C VAL A 328 3.39 -22.48 -1.44
N LYS A 329 3.54 -21.48 -0.60
CA LYS A 329 2.78 -21.29 0.65
C LYS A 329 1.50 -20.47 0.47
N GLY A 330 1.22 -19.97 -0.74
CA GLY A 330 0.09 -19.09 -1.02
C GLY A 330 0.24 -17.67 -0.45
N ILE A 331 1.46 -17.18 -0.34
CA ILE A 331 1.81 -15.87 0.23
C ILE A 331 2.17 -14.90 -0.91
N PRO A 332 1.32 -13.92 -1.27
CA PRO A 332 1.70 -12.86 -2.19
C PRO A 332 2.77 -11.94 -1.59
N CYS A 333 3.70 -11.48 -2.45
CA CYS A 333 4.78 -10.58 -2.07
C CYS A 333 4.69 -9.28 -2.85
N PHE A 334 4.97 -8.14 -2.19
CA PHE A 334 4.86 -6.82 -2.79
C PHE A 334 6.21 -6.11 -2.79
N TRP A 335 6.76 -5.88 -3.98
CA TRP A 335 8.06 -5.22 -4.12
C TRP A 335 7.98 -3.78 -3.61
N TRP A 336 8.92 -3.42 -2.73
CA TRP A 336 9.09 -2.04 -2.32
C TRP A 336 9.85 -1.26 -3.39
N ASP A 337 9.15 -0.41 -4.14
CA ASP A 337 9.76 0.47 -5.13
C ASP A 337 9.71 1.91 -4.62
N ASN A 338 10.83 2.44 -4.17
CA ASN A 338 10.95 3.82 -3.71
C ASN A 338 11.37 4.82 -4.80
N GLY A 339 11.51 4.35 -6.05
CA GLY A 339 11.96 5.15 -7.19
C GLY A 339 13.47 5.42 -7.22
N ALA A 340 14.21 5.09 -6.16
CA ALA A 340 15.65 5.33 -6.08
C ALA A 340 16.44 4.20 -6.77
N VAL A 341 17.25 4.54 -7.77
CA VAL A 341 18.07 3.59 -8.55
C VAL A 341 19.57 3.91 -8.50
N SER A 342 19.92 5.09 -8.06
CA SER A 342 21.30 5.58 -7.96
C SER A 342 21.45 6.54 -6.79
N GLY A 343 22.70 6.77 -6.36
CA GLY A 343 23.02 7.62 -5.22
C GLY A 343 23.44 6.80 -4.00
N SER A 344 23.17 7.31 -2.83
CA SER A 344 23.42 6.65 -1.54
C SER A 344 22.12 6.25 -0.86
N GLY A 345 22.16 5.25 0.02
CA GLY A 345 21.02 4.80 0.79
C GLY A 345 20.29 3.62 0.17
N GLU A 346 18.99 3.57 0.37
CA GLU A 346 18.14 2.45 -0.02
C GLU A 346 17.72 2.57 -1.50
N LEU A 347 18.28 1.74 -2.36
CA LEU A 347 18.07 1.76 -3.79
C LEU A 347 17.18 0.60 -4.24
N PHE A 348 15.88 0.75 -4.10
CA PHE A 348 14.88 -0.28 -4.43
C PHE A 348 14.14 -0.05 -5.75
N GLY A 349 14.40 1.08 -6.43
CA GLY A 349 13.65 1.46 -7.63
C GLY A 349 13.70 0.38 -8.72
N LEU A 350 12.55 0.07 -9.28
CA LEU A 350 12.38 -0.78 -10.46
C LEU A 350 11.83 0.00 -11.65
N LEU A 351 10.88 0.88 -11.41
CA LEU A 351 10.17 1.62 -12.44
C LEU A 351 10.82 3.00 -12.65
N ASP A 352 11.20 3.32 -13.88
CA ASP A 352 11.41 4.70 -14.30
C ASP A 352 10.06 5.40 -14.40
N ARG A 353 9.75 6.19 -13.36
CA ARG A 353 8.46 6.85 -13.21
C ARG A 353 8.28 8.05 -14.14
N THR A 354 9.35 8.43 -14.86
CA THR A 354 9.31 9.52 -15.85
C THR A 354 9.12 9.00 -17.26
N ASN A 355 9.81 7.90 -17.61
CA ASN A 355 9.80 7.33 -18.95
C ASN A 355 8.91 6.06 -19.06
N TYR A 356 8.28 5.63 -17.97
CA TYR A 356 7.38 4.47 -17.89
C TYR A 356 8.00 3.17 -18.43
N SER A 357 9.23 2.90 -17.99
CA SER A 357 9.98 1.69 -18.33
C SER A 357 10.60 1.09 -17.08
N PHE A 358 10.81 -0.21 -17.05
CA PHE A 358 11.54 -0.82 -15.94
C PHE A 358 13.04 -0.67 -16.13
N TYR A 359 13.74 -0.15 -15.10
CA TYR A 359 15.21 -0.11 -15.06
C TYR A 359 15.82 -1.52 -15.05
N TYR A 360 15.13 -2.45 -14.38
CA TYR A 360 15.61 -3.82 -14.18
C TYR A 360 14.54 -4.84 -14.61
N PRO A 361 14.29 -5.00 -15.92
CA PRO A 361 13.31 -5.97 -16.42
C PRO A 361 13.63 -7.41 -16.02
N ASP A 362 14.92 -7.75 -15.80
CA ASP A 362 15.34 -9.07 -15.34
C ASP A 362 14.75 -9.41 -13.96
N ILE A 363 14.69 -8.45 -13.05
CA ILE A 363 14.08 -8.64 -11.72
C ILE A 363 12.57 -8.80 -11.84
N VAL A 364 11.91 -7.98 -12.66
CA VAL A 364 10.47 -8.08 -12.91
C VAL A 364 10.13 -9.44 -13.51
N ASN A 365 10.87 -9.87 -14.54
CA ASN A 365 10.68 -11.18 -15.16
C ASN A 365 10.93 -12.34 -14.18
N ALA A 366 11.96 -12.21 -13.33
CA ALA A 366 12.26 -13.20 -12.30
C ALA A 366 11.08 -13.39 -11.33
N MET A 367 10.48 -12.29 -10.87
CA MET A 367 9.28 -12.33 -10.03
C MET A 367 8.08 -12.94 -10.75
N MET A 368 7.84 -12.55 -12.01
CA MET A 368 6.72 -13.10 -12.81
C MET A 368 6.89 -14.60 -13.07
N ASN A 369 8.12 -15.07 -13.27
CA ASN A 369 8.41 -16.51 -13.38
C ASN A 369 8.24 -17.23 -12.03
N GLY A 370 8.51 -16.56 -10.92
CA GLY A 370 8.35 -17.12 -9.57
C GLY A 370 6.89 -17.39 -9.18
N ILE A 371 5.93 -16.65 -9.72
CA ILE A 371 4.50 -16.84 -9.42
C ILE A 371 3.81 -17.88 -10.31
N GLN A 372 4.48 -18.42 -11.33
CA GLN A 372 3.99 -19.52 -12.17
C GLN A 372 4.22 -20.86 -11.47
#